data_41dc8849945e04387f73f06852676423
#
_entry.id   41dc8849945e04387f73f06852676423
#
_cell.length_a   1.000
_cell.length_b   1.000
_cell.length_c   1.000
_cell.angle_alpha   90.00
_cell.angle_beta   90.00
_cell.angle_gamma   90.00
#
_symmetry.space_group_name_H-M   'P 1'
#
loop_
_entity.id
_entity.type
_entity.pdbx_description
1 polymer ?
#
loop_
_entity_poly.entity_id
_entity_poly.type
_entity_poly.pdbx_seq_one_letter_code
_entity_poly.pdbx_strand_id
1 'polypeptide(L)'
;MSNAASNYVENRTLDFWLNNNSQSTSTPGASLYVALFHGTAGSVGSAGTVLDNLEQGILTDEITLGSYARQQVGFGSASGGSITNDTTVTFPTATANYNGTVTCLAIMD
;
A
#
# COMPACT_ATOMS: atom_id res chain seq x y z
N MET A 1 -14.75 -10.16 3.62
CA MET A 1 -13.66 -9.30 3.12
C MET A 1 -12.99 -10.01 1.95
N SER A 2 -12.82 -9.32 0.86
CA SER A 2 -12.04 -9.87 -0.26
C SER A 2 -10.57 -9.96 0.14
N ASN A 3 -9.95 -11.11 -0.08
CA ASN A 3 -8.50 -11.28 0.06
C ASN A 3 -7.78 -11.06 -1.28
N ALA A 4 -8.48 -10.46 -2.23
CA ALA A 4 -7.89 -10.15 -3.53
C ALA A 4 -6.84 -9.05 -3.41
N ALA A 5 -5.80 -9.16 -4.18
CA ALA A 5 -4.88 -8.06 -4.40
C ALA A 5 -5.61 -6.91 -5.14
N SER A 6 -5.05 -5.71 -5.08
CA SER A 6 -5.58 -4.62 -5.89
C SER A 6 -5.44 -4.94 -7.38
N ASN A 7 -6.30 -4.36 -8.21
CA ASN A 7 -6.20 -4.52 -9.67
C ASN A 7 -4.81 -4.17 -10.20
N TYR A 8 -4.15 -3.20 -9.59
CA TYR A 8 -2.78 -2.85 -9.96
C TYR A 8 -1.82 -4.03 -9.77
N VAL A 9 -1.83 -4.64 -8.58
CA VAL A 9 -0.95 -5.78 -8.27
C VAL A 9 -1.31 -7.00 -9.11
N GLU A 10 -2.60 -7.26 -9.30
CA GLU A 10 -3.07 -8.37 -10.14
C GLU A 10 -2.59 -8.22 -11.57
N ASN A 11 -2.79 -7.05 -12.16
CA ASN A 11 -2.36 -6.78 -13.54
C ASN A 11 -0.84 -6.91 -13.68
N ARG A 12 -0.08 -6.35 -12.74
CA ARG A 12 1.38 -6.45 -12.76
C ARG A 12 1.86 -7.91 -12.65
N THR A 13 1.21 -8.70 -11.82
CA THR A 13 1.54 -10.12 -11.67
C THR A 13 1.23 -10.90 -12.93
N LEU A 14 0.09 -10.65 -13.55
CA LEU A 14 -0.30 -11.29 -14.81
C LEU A 14 0.63 -10.89 -15.94
N ASP A 15 0.96 -9.62 -16.05
CA ASP A 15 1.90 -9.13 -17.06
C ASP A 15 3.29 -9.75 -16.90
N PHE A 16 3.78 -9.84 -15.68
CA PHE A 16 5.09 -10.42 -15.39
C PHE A 16 5.14 -11.91 -15.78
N TRP A 17 4.10 -12.68 -15.44
CA TRP A 17 4.14 -14.12 -15.61
C TRP A 17 3.62 -14.62 -16.96
N LEU A 18 2.64 -13.93 -17.55
CA LEU A 18 1.91 -14.43 -18.71
C LEU A 18 2.13 -13.63 -19.97
N ASN A 19 2.37 -12.35 -19.87
CA ASN A 19 2.50 -11.47 -21.03
C ASN A 19 3.93 -11.45 -21.59
N ASN A 20 4.82 -12.24 -21.20
CA ASN A 20 6.19 -12.38 -21.73
C ASN A 20 6.75 -11.11 -22.43
N ASN A 21 6.30 -9.95 -21.98
CA ASN A 21 6.73 -8.69 -22.54
C ASN A 21 7.84 -8.11 -21.65
N SER A 22 8.97 -7.81 -22.24
CA SER A 22 10.13 -7.22 -21.54
C SER A 22 9.82 -5.94 -20.77
N GLN A 23 8.65 -5.40 -20.94
CA GLN A 23 8.13 -4.25 -20.18
C GLN A 23 7.78 -4.58 -18.73
N SER A 24 7.59 -5.86 -18.41
CA SER A 24 7.26 -6.29 -17.06
C SER A 24 8.45 -6.26 -16.09
N THR A 25 9.61 -5.88 -16.56
CA THR A 25 10.80 -5.68 -15.74
C THR A 25 10.81 -4.38 -14.94
N SER A 26 9.73 -3.59 -14.98
CA SER A 26 9.65 -2.49 -14.03
C SER A 26 9.54 -3.09 -12.63
N THR A 27 10.67 -3.25 -12.00
CA THR A 27 10.71 -3.48 -10.57
C THR A 27 9.83 -2.42 -9.90
N PRO A 28 9.06 -2.79 -8.87
CA PRO A 28 8.47 -1.79 -7.99
C PRO A 28 9.55 -0.78 -7.62
N GLY A 29 9.18 0.46 -7.39
CA GLY A 29 10.13 1.51 -7.03
C GLY A 29 11.18 0.99 -6.04
N ALA A 30 12.39 1.53 -6.10
CA ALA A 30 13.51 1.08 -5.30
C ALA A 30 13.25 1.12 -3.78
N SER A 31 12.17 1.78 -3.37
CA SER A 31 11.78 1.90 -1.97
C SER A 31 10.27 1.75 -1.85
N LEU A 32 9.86 0.91 -0.91
CA LEU A 32 8.47 0.75 -0.52
C LEU A 32 8.21 1.48 0.79
N TYR A 33 7.02 2.01 0.95
CA TYR A 33 6.61 2.76 2.13
C TYR A 33 5.29 2.25 2.67
N VAL A 34 5.14 2.28 3.98
CA VAL A 34 3.84 2.09 4.65
C VAL A 34 3.22 3.46 4.84
N ALA A 35 1.99 3.61 4.38
CA ALA A 35 1.16 4.80 4.58
C ALA A 35 -0.09 4.47 5.39
N LEU A 36 -0.57 5.42 6.17
CA LEU A 36 -1.75 5.29 7.02
C LEU A 36 -2.92 6.06 6.44
N PHE A 37 -4.11 5.48 6.52
CA PHE A 37 -5.34 6.05 5.97
C PHE A 37 -6.47 6.06 6.98
N HIS A 38 -7.36 7.04 6.85
CA HIS A 38 -8.62 7.12 7.57
C HIS A 38 -9.78 6.86 6.61
N GLY A 39 -10.95 6.59 7.14
CA GLY A 39 -12.13 6.29 6.32
C GLY A 39 -12.47 4.82 6.28
N THR A 40 -13.33 4.42 5.37
CA THR A 40 -13.73 3.02 5.20
C THR A 40 -12.73 2.29 4.31
N ALA A 41 -12.12 1.22 4.80
CA ALA A 41 -11.13 0.45 4.04
C ALA A 41 -11.68 -0.05 2.70
N GLY A 42 -12.87 -0.67 2.75
CA GLY A 42 -13.61 -1.05 1.55
C GLY A 42 -13.05 -2.25 0.81
N SER A 43 -13.45 -2.34 -0.44
CA SER A 43 -13.03 -3.36 -1.38
C SER A 43 -12.92 -2.77 -2.79
N VAL A 44 -12.27 -3.48 -3.69
CA VAL A 44 -12.15 -3.08 -5.09
C VAL A 44 -13.53 -2.77 -5.69
N GLY A 45 -13.65 -1.63 -6.33
CA GLY A 45 -14.89 -1.17 -6.98
C GLY A 45 -15.97 -0.63 -6.06
N SER A 46 -15.71 -0.54 -4.75
CA SER A 46 -16.64 0.10 -3.81
C SER A 46 -16.35 1.60 -3.72
N ALA A 47 -17.05 2.38 -4.51
CA ALA A 47 -16.82 3.82 -4.65
C ALA A 47 -16.73 4.55 -3.30
N GLY A 48 -15.78 5.47 -3.17
CA GLY A 48 -15.56 6.28 -1.98
C GLY A 48 -14.87 5.56 -0.82
N THR A 49 -14.41 4.33 -1.03
CA THR A 49 -13.59 3.62 -0.04
C THR A 49 -12.10 3.88 -0.27
N VAL A 50 -11.30 3.66 0.77
CA VAL A 50 -9.84 3.88 0.69
C VAL A 50 -9.22 3.06 -0.44
N LEU A 51 -9.56 1.77 -0.56
CA LEU A 51 -9.01 0.92 -1.60
C LEU A 51 -9.39 1.41 -3.00
N ASP A 52 -10.65 1.74 -3.23
CA ASP A 52 -11.11 2.25 -4.52
C ASP A 52 -10.42 3.58 -4.89
N ASN A 53 -10.28 4.48 -3.90
CA ASN A 53 -9.57 5.74 -4.10
C ASN A 53 -8.09 5.51 -4.45
N LEU A 54 -7.41 4.61 -3.75
CA LEU A 54 -6.00 4.30 -4.02
C LEU A 54 -5.78 3.73 -5.42
N GLU A 55 -6.67 2.88 -5.90
CA GLU A 55 -6.59 2.34 -7.26
C GLU A 55 -6.77 3.43 -8.33
N GLN A 56 -7.45 4.51 -8.00
CA GLN A 56 -7.61 5.69 -8.87
C GLN A 56 -6.51 6.76 -8.65
N GLY A 57 -5.55 6.51 -7.77
CA GLY A 57 -4.50 7.47 -7.43
C GLY A 57 -4.98 8.62 -6.55
N ILE A 58 -6.11 8.47 -5.88
CA ILE A 58 -6.68 9.48 -4.97
C ILE A 58 -6.16 9.23 -3.56
N LEU A 59 -5.48 10.22 -2.98
CA LEU A 59 -4.82 10.12 -1.67
C LEU A 59 -5.48 10.98 -0.59
N THR A 60 -6.71 11.41 -0.78
CA THR A 60 -7.42 12.29 0.15
C THR A 60 -7.66 11.66 1.53
N ASP A 61 -7.65 10.34 1.61
CA ASP A 61 -7.85 9.60 2.86
C ASP A 61 -6.54 9.36 3.65
N GLU A 62 -5.40 9.77 3.10
CA GLU A 62 -4.13 9.61 3.81
C GLU A 62 -4.05 10.57 5.01
N ILE A 63 -3.45 10.09 6.10
CA ILE A 63 -3.13 10.93 7.25
C ILE A 63 -2.14 12.02 6.83
N THR A 64 -2.36 13.26 7.23
CA THR A 64 -1.52 14.40 6.82
C THR A 64 -1.07 15.31 7.96
N LEU A 65 -1.59 15.11 9.16
CA LEU A 65 -1.33 15.97 10.32
C LEU A 65 -0.54 15.25 11.41
N GLY A 66 -0.15 15.96 12.43
CA GLY A 66 0.45 15.38 13.65
C GLY A 66 1.87 14.86 13.48
N SER A 67 2.65 15.43 12.56
CA SER A 67 4.01 14.97 12.22
C SER A 67 4.04 13.58 11.55
N TYR A 68 2.92 13.15 10.99
CA TYR A 68 2.87 11.93 10.21
C TYR A 68 3.79 12.05 8.98
N ALA A 69 4.49 10.95 8.71
CA ALA A 69 5.22 10.75 7.45
C ALA A 69 5.21 9.26 7.12
N ARG A 70 5.11 8.93 5.85
CA ARG A 70 5.24 7.55 5.38
C ARG A 70 6.56 6.96 5.86
N GLN A 71 6.56 5.69 6.23
CA GLN A 71 7.75 5.01 6.71
C GLN A 71 8.21 3.97 5.71
N GLN A 72 9.49 3.99 5.39
CA GLN A 72 10.08 2.99 4.50
C GLN A 72 9.97 1.60 5.12
N VAL A 73 9.66 0.62 4.31
CA VAL A 73 9.61 -0.80 4.70
C VAL A 73 10.48 -1.62 3.77
N GLY A 74 11.24 -2.52 4.34
CA GLY A 74 12.00 -3.54 3.62
C GLY A 74 11.41 -4.92 3.84
N PHE A 75 11.64 -5.82 2.91
CA PHE A 75 11.23 -7.21 3.00
C PHE A 75 12.43 -8.11 2.80
N GLY A 76 12.47 -9.19 3.56
CA GLY A 76 13.44 -10.26 3.36
C GLY A 76 13.18 -11.08 2.11
N SER A 77 13.89 -12.19 1.97
CA SER A 77 13.64 -13.12 0.86
C SER A 77 12.37 -13.93 1.11
N ALA A 78 11.60 -14.13 0.05
CA ALA A 78 10.42 -14.99 0.12
C ALA A 78 10.83 -16.46 0.29
N SER A 79 10.10 -17.21 1.09
CA SER A 79 10.29 -18.63 1.32
C SER A 79 8.97 -19.31 1.64
N GLY A 80 8.73 -20.47 1.07
CA GLY A 80 7.51 -21.24 1.32
C GLY A 80 6.22 -20.50 0.95
N GLY A 81 6.25 -19.61 -0.04
CA GLY A 81 5.10 -18.79 -0.44
C GLY A 81 4.82 -17.62 0.48
N SER A 82 5.75 -17.29 1.36
CA SER A 82 5.62 -16.21 2.34
C SER A 82 6.78 -15.23 2.24
N ILE A 83 6.51 -13.98 2.58
CA ILE A 83 7.52 -12.93 2.75
C ILE A 83 7.17 -12.09 3.99
N THR A 84 8.18 -11.66 4.72
CA THR A 84 8.01 -10.81 5.90
C THR A 84 8.87 -9.57 5.79
N ASN A 85 8.44 -8.49 6.46
CA ASN A 85 9.29 -7.31 6.58
C ASN A 85 10.54 -7.65 7.41
N ASP A 86 11.67 -7.12 7.00
CA ASP A 86 12.97 -7.37 7.65
C ASP A 86 13.31 -6.37 8.76
N THR A 87 12.54 -5.28 8.86
CA THR A 87 12.73 -4.24 9.88
C THR A 87 11.39 -3.81 10.44
N THR A 88 11.39 -3.41 11.73
CA THR A 88 10.20 -2.82 12.36
C THR A 88 9.90 -1.46 11.74
N VAL A 89 8.65 -1.25 11.35
CA VAL A 89 8.16 0.04 10.88
C VAL A 89 7.67 0.86 12.07
N THR A 90 8.30 2.02 12.29
CA THR A 90 7.96 2.90 13.41
C THR A 90 7.60 4.28 12.89
N PHE A 91 6.38 4.72 13.16
CA PHE A 91 5.94 6.07 12.81
C PHE A 91 6.39 7.08 13.87
N PRO A 92 6.63 8.36 13.47
CA PRO A 92 6.92 9.41 14.43
C PRO A 92 5.82 9.52 15.48
N THR A 93 6.19 9.89 16.70
CA THR A 93 5.21 10.20 17.74
C THR A 93 4.35 11.38 17.28
N ALA A 94 3.04 11.21 17.36
CA ALA A 94 2.11 12.26 16.95
C ALA A 94 2.30 13.52 17.82
N THR A 95 2.48 14.67 17.18
CA THR A 95 2.62 15.97 17.83
C THR A 95 1.30 16.74 17.95
N ALA A 96 0.28 16.26 17.26
CA ALA A 96 -1.08 16.77 17.29
C ALA A 96 -2.03 15.66 16.82
N ASN A 97 -3.34 15.92 16.90
CA ASN A 97 -4.32 14.97 16.38
C ASN A 97 -4.17 14.79 14.88
N TYR A 98 -4.27 13.56 14.43
CA TYR A 98 -4.38 13.25 13.00
C TYR A 98 -5.70 13.80 12.43
N ASN A 99 -5.76 13.96 11.11
CA ASN A 99 -6.95 14.39 10.38
C ASN A 99 -8.05 13.31 10.29
N GLY A 100 -7.94 12.24 11.05
CA GLY A 100 -8.92 11.17 11.15
C GLY A 100 -8.37 9.98 11.94
N THR A 101 -9.25 9.06 12.28
CA THR A 101 -8.86 7.81 12.93
C THR A 101 -8.22 6.87 11.91
N VAL A 102 -7.05 6.36 12.20
CA VAL A 102 -6.38 5.36 11.34
C VAL A 102 -7.21 4.09 11.31
N THR A 103 -7.66 3.70 10.13
CA THR A 103 -8.50 2.52 9.90
C THR A 103 -7.81 1.45 9.09
N CYS A 104 -6.84 1.84 8.27
CA CYS A 104 -6.10 0.92 7.42
C CYS A 104 -4.73 1.49 7.07
N LEU A 105 -3.89 0.62 6.54
CA LEU A 105 -2.59 0.98 5.98
C LEU A 105 -2.44 0.41 4.57
N ALA A 106 -1.55 1.00 3.79
CA ALA A 106 -1.18 0.49 2.48
C ALA A 106 0.34 0.48 2.32
N ILE A 107 0.82 -0.47 1.54
CA ILE A 107 2.21 -0.48 1.08
C ILE A 107 2.22 0.19 -0.30
N MET A 108 3.07 1.17 -0.45
CA MET A 108 3.14 2.03 -1.63
C MET A 108 4.59 2.17 -2.11
N ASP A 109 4.77 2.36 -3.39
CA ASP A 109 6.06 2.71 -4.02
C ASP A 109 6.22 4.22 -4.24
#